data_1eaab2710b63ed36ec5c6ea5e82d53a7
#
_entry.id   1eaab2710b63ed36ec5c6ea5e82d53a7
#
_cell.length_a   1.000
_cell.length_b   1.000
_cell.length_c   1.000
_cell.angle_alpha   90.00
_cell.angle_beta   90.00
_cell.angle_gamma   90.00
#
_symmetry.space_group_name_H-M   'P 1'
#
loop_
_entity.id
_entity.type
_entity.pdbx_description
1 polymer ?
#
loop_
_entity_poly.entity_id
_entity_poly.type
_entity_poly.pdbx_seq_one_letter_code
_entity_poly.pdbx_strand_id
1 'polypeptide(L)'
;MKLKTAFLLGAAAVALASASPIAMNRALAQGAPIVAIDADDIGGVVRGPNGPEAGVWVIAETTDLPTKFARMVVTDDKGRYVIPDLPVANYEVWVRGYGLVDSAKRRAKPGQILNLAATPAPDAASAAHYYPAIHWFTMLKIPPAKDFGGSTDIPKNITRERWLKQMNNVDCIGCHQIGQEATRTIPAQFGHFDSGADAWVRRLQSGQSGSAM
;
A
#
# COMPACT_ATOMS: atom_id res chain seq x y z
N MET A 1 -69.67 -1.51 -64.16
CA MET A 1 -68.26 -1.07 -64.09
C MET A 1 -67.79 -1.27 -62.69
N LYS A 2 -67.10 -2.35 -62.37
CA LYS A 2 -66.62 -2.68 -61.02
C LYS A 2 -65.10 -2.70 -61.05
N LEU A 3 -64.46 -1.79 -60.33
CA LEU A 3 -63.03 -1.68 -60.17
C LEU A 3 -62.60 -2.66 -59.08
N LYS A 4 -61.66 -3.54 -59.40
CA LYS A 4 -61.05 -4.45 -58.45
C LYS A 4 -59.74 -3.83 -57.95
N THR A 5 -59.70 -3.52 -56.66
CA THR A 5 -58.50 -3.08 -55.99
C THR A 5 -57.68 -4.29 -55.54
N ALA A 6 -56.43 -4.40 -56.03
CA ALA A 6 -55.49 -5.43 -55.61
C ALA A 6 -54.67 -4.93 -54.39
N PHE A 7 -54.69 -5.67 -53.28
CA PHE A 7 -53.81 -5.45 -52.11
C PHE A 7 -52.52 -6.17 -52.34
N LEU A 8 -51.42 -5.47 -52.37
CA LEU A 8 -50.07 -5.98 -52.28
C LEU A 8 -49.65 -6.07 -50.79
N LEU A 9 -49.51 -7.32 -50.31
CA LEU A 9 -48.88 -7.59 -49.02
C LEU A 9 -47.36 -7.56 -49.16
N GLY A 10 -46.73 -6.55 -48.60
CA GLY A 10 -45.29 -6.46 -48.41
C GLY A 10 -44.85 -7.24 -47.20
N ALA A 11 -44.10 -8.31 -47.39
CA ALA A 11 -43.45 -9.07 -46.34
C ALA A 11 -42.18 -8.31 -45.87
N ALA A 12 -42.22 -7.74 -44.69
CA ALA A 12 -41.03 -7.19 -44.05
C ALA A 12 -40.24 -8.35 -43.41
N ALA A 13 -39.07 -8.65 -43.97
CA ALA A 13 -38.11 -9.60 -43.38
C ALA A 13 -37.40 -8.88 -42.21
N VAL A 14 -37.69 -9.26 -40.97
CA VAL A 14 -36.94 -8.90 -39.78
C VAL A 14 -35.69 -9.76 -39.73
N ALA A 15 -34.54 -9.18 -40.06
CA ALA A 15 -33.24 -9.81 -39.84
C ALA A 15 -32.89 -9.72 -38.37
N LEU A 16 -33.09 -10.81 -37.62
CA LEU A 16 -32.52 -10.99 -36.27
C LEU A 16 -31.00 -11.14 -36.40
N ALA A 17 -30.25 -10.09 -36.07
CA ALA A 17 -28.82 -10.18 -35.91
C ALA A 17 -28.54 -11.01 -34.65
N SER A 18 -28.23 -12.29 -34.82
CA SER A 18 -27.69 -13.14 -33.78
C SER A 18 -26.29 -12.66 -33.44
N ALA A 19 -26.16 -11.89 -32.34
CA ALA A 19 -24.88 -11.53 -31.77
C ALA A 19 -24.20 -12.83 -31.28
N SER A 20 -23.19 -13.27 -32.00
CA SER A 20 -22.43 -14.46 -31.68
C SER A 20 -21.70 -14.28 -30.35
N PRO A 21 -21.77 -15.23 -29.40
CA PRO A 21 -21.06 -15.17 -28.12
C PRO A 21 -19.52 -15.25 -28.26
N ILE A 22 -19.01 -15.33 -29.50
CA ILE A 22 -17.57 -15.43 -29.81
C ILE A 22 -16.83 -14.08 -29.55
N ALA A 23 -17.52 -12.94 -29.54
CA ALA A 23 -16.88 -11.63 -29.32
C ALA A 23 -16.53 -11.37 -27.84
N MET A 24 -17.21 -12.02 -26.91
CA MET A 24 -17.01 -11.81 -25.46
C MET A 24 -15.82 -12.58 -24.90
N ASN A 25 -15.37 -13.67 -25.55
CA ASN A 25 -14.22 -14.46 -25.13
C ASN A 25 -12.87 -13.92 -25.61
N ARG A 26 -12.83 -12.96 -26.53
CA ARG A 26 -11.57 -12.38 -27.01
C ARG A 26 -10.97 -11.33 -26.07
N ALA A 27 -11.75 -10.76 -25.18
CA ALA A 27 -11.25 -9.80 -24.19
C ALA A 27 -10.50 -10.46 -23.01
N LEU A 28 -10.68 -11.77 -22.80
CA LEU A 28 -10.00 -12.52 -21.72
C LEU A 28 -8.70 -13.20 -22.17
N ALA A 29 -8.38 -13.15 -23.47
CA ALA A 29 -7.19 -13.79 -24.04
C ALA A 29 -6.07 -12.80 -24.40
N GLN A 30 -6.06 -11.58 -23.84
CA GLN A 30 -4.82 -10.81 -23.81
C GLN A 30 -3.91 -11.48 -22.79
N GLY A 31 -2.97 -12.29 -23.30
CA GLY A 31 -1.98 -12.98 -22.49
C GLY A 31 -1.38 -12.01 -21.48
N ALA A 32 -1.27 -12.46 -20.23
CA ALA A 32 -0.59 -11.67 -19.21
C ALA A 32 0.76 -11.20 -19.78
N PRO A 33 1.16 -9.94 -19.61
CA PRO A 33 2.43 -9.45 -20.13
C PRO A 33 3.54 -10.36 -19.64
N ILE A 34 4.31 -10.93 -20.58
CA ILE A 34 5.44 -11.80 -20.25
C ILE A 34 6.49 -10.94 -19.57
N VAL A 35 6.83 -11.29 -18.34
CA VAL A 35 7.95 -10.69 -17.59
C VAL A 35 9.17 -11.58 -17.85
N ALA A 36 10.22 -11.02 -18.43
CA ALA A 36 11.49 -11.73 -18.58
C ALA A 36 12.19 -11.76 -17.22
N ILE A 37 12.64 -12.92 -16.80
CA ILE A 37 13.42 -13.17 -15.59
C ILE A 37 14.58 -14.10 -15.92
N ASP A 38 15.60 -14.11 -15.10
CA ASP A 38 16.66 -15.12 -15.14
C ASP A 38 16.61 -16.04 -13.90
N ALA A 39 17.69 -16.82 -13.69
CA ALA A 39 17.67 -17.93 -12.74
C ALA A 39 17.63 -17.48 -11.27
N ASP A 40 18.02 -16.25 -10.94
CA ASP A 40 18.06 -15.69 -9.60
C ASP A 40 16.99 -14.59 -9.37
N ASP A 41 16.05 -14.43 -10.30
CA ASP A 41 14.94 -13.49 -10.21
C ASP A 41 13.64 -14.16 -9.73
N ILE A 42 12.75 -13.36 -9.13
CA ILE A 42 11.31 -13.69 -9.04
C ILE A 42 10.56 -12.57 -9.74
N GLY A 43 9.77 -12.90 -10.76
CA GLY A 43 8.99 -11.91 -11.50
C GLY A 43 7.54 -12.32 -11.70
N GLY A 44 6.71 -11.38 -12.16
CA GLY A 44 5.30 -11.67 -12.41
C GLY A 44 4.47 -10.42 -12.59
N VAL A 45 3.16 -10.58 -12.43
CA VAL A 45 2.18 -9.51 -12.54
C VAL A 45 1.32 -9.46 -11.29
N VAL A 46 1.13 -8.27 -10.74
CA VAL A 46 0.14 -8.01 -9.70
C VAL A 46 -1.16 -7.54 -10.33
N ARG A 47 -2.27 -8.09 -9.87
CA ARG A 47 -3.62 -7.71 -10.30
C ARG A 47 -4.49 -7.34 -9.09
N GLY A 48 -5.20 -6.24 -9.22
CA GLY A 48 -6.28 -5.84 -8.32
C GLY A 48 -7.65 -6.14 -8.95
N PRO A 49 -8.74 -5.74 -8.30
CA PRO A 49 -10.10 -5.94 -8.79
C PRO A 49 -10.36 -5.28 -10.17
N ASN A 50 -9.65 -4.20 -10.47
CA ASN A 50 -9.84 -3.41 -11.69
C ASN A 50 -8.83 -3.74 -12.81
N GLY A 51 -7.96 -4.72 -12.62
CA GLY A 51 -6.94 -5.10 -13.60
C GLY A 51 -5.52 -5.11 -13.04
N PRO A 52 -4.49 -4.83 -13.88
CA PRO A 52 -3.12 -4.70 -13.41
C PRO A 52 -2.97 -3.61 -12.35
N GLU A 53 -2.22 -3.90 -11.29
CA GLU A 53 -2.05 -2.97 -10.16
C GLU A 53 -0.67 -2.31 -10.24
N ALA A 54 -0.65 -1.02 -10.59
CA ALA A 54 0.56 -0.23 -10.73
C ALA A 54 0.97 0.44 -9.41
N GLY A 55 2.29 0.66 -9.21
CA GLY A 55 2.80 1.44 -8.10
C GLY A 55 2.69 0.75 -6.73
N VAL A 56 2.45 -0.56 -6.70
CA VAL A 56 2.39 -1.33 -5.45
C VAL A 56 3.73 -2.01 -5.17
N TRP A 57 4.02 -2.23 -3.91
CA TRP A 57 5.23 -2.92 -3.47
C TRP A 57 5.02 -4.43 -3.53
N VAL A 58 5.98 -5.12 -4.14
CA VAL A 58 6.13 -6.57 -4.04
C VAL A 58 7.32 -6.85 -3.15
N ILE A 59 7.09 -7.53 -2.03
CA ILE A 59 8.06 -7.78 -0.99
C ILE A 59 8.36 -9.27 -0.96
N ALA A 60 9.65 -9.63 -1.05
CA ALA A 60 10.15 -10.99 -0.85
C ALA A 60 11.00 -11.02 0.41
N GLU A 61 10.68 -11.94 1.32
CA GLU A 61 11.35 -12.08 2.61
C GLU A 61 11.71 -13.55 2.86
N THR A 62 12.87 -13.79 3.45
CA THR A 62 13.27 -15.14 3.86
C THR A 62 14.02 -15.14 5.19
N THR A 63 13.89 -16.24 5.91
CA THR A 63 14.69 -16.58 7.10
C THR A 63 15.58 -17.79 6.87
N ASP A 64 15.66 -18.32 5.64
CA ASP A 64 16.49 -19.47 5.30
C ASP A 64 17.98 -19.12 5.21
N LEU A 65 18.33 -17.83 5.20
CA LEU A 65 19.69 -17.32 5.16
C LEU A 65 20.22 -17.06 6.59
N PRO A 66 21.56 -16.93 6.79
CA PRO A 66 22.14 -16.66 8.10
C PRO A 66 21.60 -15.42 8.81
N THR A 67 21.11 -14.46 8.04
CA THR A 67 20.42 -13.26 8.54
C THR A 67 19.09 -13.12 7.81
N LYS A 68 18.09 -12.51 8.47
CA LYS A 68 16.84 -12.16 7.83
C LYS A 68 17.12 -11.29 6.60
N PHE A 69 16.57 -11.69 5.46
CA PHE A 69 16.74 -10.99 4.20
C PHE A 69 15.39 -10.60 3.63
N ALA A 70 15.30 -9.36 3.16
CA ALA A 70 14.11 -8.87 2.48
C ALA A 70 14.52 -7.99 1.30
N ARG A 71 13.81 -8.12 0.19
CA ARG A 71 13.92 -7.24 -0.98
C ARG A 71 12.54 -6.79 -1.42
N MET A 72 12.43 -5.54 -1.85
CA MET A 72 11.19 -4.95 -2.28
C MET A 72 11.37 -4.22 -3.59
N VAL A 73 10.40 -4.37 -4.48
CA VAL A 73 10.31 -3.66 -5.77
C VAL A 73 8.92 -3.07 -5.93
N VAL A 74 8.79 -2.15 -6.90
CA VAL A 74 7.51 -1.50 -7.23
C VAL A 74 7.04 -1.99 -8.60
N THR A 75 5.74 -2.23 -8.75
CA THR A 75 5.15 -2.62 -10.03
C THR A 75 5.10 -1.45 -11.01
N ASP A 76 5.29 -1.76 -12.29
CA ASP A 76 5.12 -0.79 -13.39
C ASP A 76 3.64 -0.52 -13.72
N ASP A 77 3.39 0.35 -14.73
CA ASP A 77 2.04 0.73 -15.18
C ASP A 77 1.17 -0.45 -15.67
N LYS A 78 1.79 -1.60 -15.93
CA LYS A 78 1.12 -2.83 -16.34
C LYS A 78 1.05 -3.86 -15.22
N GLY A 79 1.36 -3.45 -13.98
CA GLY A 79 1.41 -4.30 -12.81
C GLY A 79 2.56 -5.32 -12.81
N ARG A 80 3.56 -5.19 -13.69
CA ARG A 80 4.68 -6.12 -13.80
C ARG A 80 5.76 -5.77 -12.77
N TYR A 81 6.44 -6.80 -12.29
CA TYR A 81 7.58 -6.66 -11.38
C TYR A 81 8.65 -7.71 -11.66
N VAL A 82 9.88 -7.39 -11.31
CA VAL A 82 11.01 -8.31 -11.17
C VAL A 82 11.72 -7.98 -9.87
N ILE A 83 11.94 -8.99 -9.03
CA ILE A 83 12.81 -8.91 -7.85
C ILE A 83 14.12 -9.57 -8.25
N PRO A 84 15.18 -8.80 -8.57
CA PRO A 84 16.40 -9.33 -9.16
C PRO A 84 17.37 -9.86 -8.12
N ASP A 85 18.33 -10.67 -8.57
CA ASP A 85 19.55 -11.09 -7.83
C ASP A 85 19.24 -11.63 -6.44
N LEU A 86 18.30 -12.56 -6.32
CA LEU A 86 17.92 -13.16 -5.05
C LEU A 86 18.85 -14.34 -4.70
N PRO A 87 19.44 -14.38 -3.49
CA PRO A 87 20.10 -15.57 -2.99
C PRO A 87 19.21 -16.82 -3.06
N VAL A 88 19.81 -17.99 -3.25
CA VAL A 88 19.06 -19.26 -3.31
C VAL A 88 18.45 -19.57 -1.94
N ALA A 89 17.13 -19.39 -1.83
CA ALA A 89 16.34 -19.62 -0.62
C ALA A 89 14.85 -19.80 -0.98
N ASN A 90 14.01 -20.14 0.00
CA ASN A 90 12.56 -20.07 -0.14
C ASN A 90 12.10 -18.71 0.37
N TYR A 91 11.34 -17.99 -0.45
CA TYR A 91 10.84 -16.66 -0.11
C TYR A 91 9.33 -16.70 0.16
N GLU A 92 8.90 -15.93 1.15
CA GLU A 92 7.53 -15.48 1.28
C GLU A 92 7.38 -14.18 0.51
N VAL A 93 6.45 -14.14 -0.44
CA VAL A 93 6.23 -13.00 -1.33
C VAL A 93 4.80 -12.52 -1.22
N TRP A 94 4.61 -11.21 -1.03
CA TRP A 94 3.30 -10.59 -0.92
C TRP A 94 3.28 -9.16 -1.47
N VAL A 95 2.09 -8.61 -1.62
CA VAL A 95 1.84 -7.26 -2.12
C VAL A 95 1.41 -6.34 -0.99
N ARG A 96 1.91 -5.11 -1.01
CA ARG A 96 1.54 -3.99 -0.13
C ARG A 96 1.41 -2.72 -0.94
N GLY A 97 0.49 -1.82 -0.56
CA GLY A 97 0.34 -0.55 -1.27
C GLY A 97 -0.64 0.39 -0.57
N TYR A 98 -0.74 1.60 -1.09
CA TYR A 98 -1.74 2.56 -0.61
C TYR A 98 -3.16 2.08 -0.97
N GLY A 99 -4.08 2.19 -0.02
CA GLY A 99 -5.45 1.67 -0.17
C GLY A 99 -5.58 0.15 -0.08
N LEU A 100 -4.49 -0.56 0.20
CA LEU A 100 -4.44 -2.01 0.31
C LEU A 100 -4.17 -2.44 1.76
N VAL A 101 -4.51 -3.68 2.08
CA VAL A 101 -3.91 -4.46 3.16
C VAL A 101 -2.88 -5.42 2.56
N ASP A 102 -2.00 -5.96 3.38
CA ASP A 102 -1.07 -6.99 2.91
C ASP A 102 -1.83 -8.16 2.28
N SER A 103 -1.42 -8.56 1.09
CA SER A 103 -1.98 -9.76 0.47
C SER A 103 -1.54 -11.02 1.20
N ALA A 104 -2.21 -12.13 0.93
CA ALA A 104 -1.75 -13.44 1.40
C ALA A 104 -0.33 -13.71 0.89
N LYS A 105 0.56 -14.13 1.79
CA LYS A 105 1.92 -14.51 1.46
C LYS A 105 1.94 -15.79 0.61
N ARG A 106 2.75 -15.79 -0.43
CA ARG A 106 2.95 -16.91 -1.35
C ARG A 106 4.41 -17.33 -1.32
N ARG A 107 4.65 -18.63 -1.34
CA ARG A 107 6.02 -19.16 -1.40
C ARG A 107 6.52 -19.20 -2.85
N ALA A 108 7.77 -18.77 -3.06
CA ALA A 108 8.46 -18.85 -4.33
C ALA A 108 9.98 -19.05 -4.11
N LYS A 109 10.65 -19.48 -5.18
CA LYS A 109 12.13 -19.56 -5.27
C LYS A 109 12.57 -18.70 -6.45
N PRO A 110 13.84 -18.24 -6.44
CA PRO A 110 14.45 -17.64 -7.62
C PRO A 110 14.25 -18.50 -8.88
N GLY A 111 14.14 -17.86 -10.03
CA GLY A 111 13.83 -18.47 -11.31
C GLY A 111 12.33 -18.72 -11.56
N GLN A 112 11.43 -18.25 -10.69
CA GLN A 112 9.99 -18.50 -10.81
C GLN A 112 9.19 -17.26 -11.20
N ILE A 113 8.20 -17.47 -12.09
CA ILE A 113 7.13 -16.49 -12.34
C ILE A 113 6.03 -16.68 -11.30
N LEU A 114 5.75 -15.62 -10.55
CA LEU A 114 4.74 -15.59 -9.51
C LEU A 114 3.75 -14.44 -9.73
N ASN A 115 2.54 -14.75 -10.16
CA ASN A 115 1.48 -13.76 -10.26
C ASN A 115 0.77 -13.61 -8.90
N LEU A 116 0.53 -12.36 -8.50
CA LEU A 116 -0.02 -11.99 -7.21
C LEU A 116 -1.33 -11.20 -7.37
N ALA A 117 -2.14 -11.21 -6.33
CA ALA A 117 -3.35 -10.40 -6.23
C ALA A 117 -3.17 -9.33 -5.14
N ALA A 118 -3.46 -8.09 -5.47
CA ALA A 118 -3.60 -7.02 -4.50
C ALA A 118 -4.91 -7.17 -3.71
N THR A 119 -4.89 -6.89 -2.43
CA THR A 119 -6.05 -6.99 -1.54
C THR A 119 -6.47 -5.59 -1.10
N PRO A 120 -7.57 -5.03 -1.66
CA PRO A 120 -8.11 -3.75 -1.21
C PRO A 120 -8.41 -3.76 0.28
N ALA A 121 -8.09 -2.66 0.95
CA ALA A 121 -8.46 -2.49 2.34
C ALA A 121 -9.98 -2.27 2.46
N PRO A 122 -10.63 -2.78 3.52
CA PRO A 122 -12.06 -2.58 3.73
C PRO A 122 -12.39 -1.11 4.01
N ASP A 123 -11.46 -0.35 4.56
CA ASP A 123 -11.57 1.07 4.89
C ASP A 123 -10.20 1.76 4.97
N ALA A 124 -10.21 3.08 5.05
CA ALA A 124 -9.00 3.89 5.09
C ALA A 124 -8.13 3.65 6.34
N ALA A 125 -8.74 3.36 7.48
CA ALA A 125 -8.01 3.10 8.72
C ALA A 125 -7.25 1.77 8.63
N SER A 126 -7.88 0.73 8.10
CA SER A 126 -7.25 -0.57 7.83
C SER A 126 -6.07 -0.43 6.86
N ALA A 127 -6.24 0.34 5.77
CA ALA A 127 -5.16 0.61 4.83
C ALA A 127 -3.98 1.31 5.52
N ALA A 128 -4.26 2.31 6.35
CA ALA A 128 -3.24 3.14 6.98
C ALA A 128 -2.30 2.34 7.91
N HIS A 129 -2.72 1.21 8.45
CA HIS A 129 -1.84 0.34 9.24
C HIS A 129 -0.60 -0.14 8.47
N TYR A 130 -0.71 -0.28 7.15
CA TYR A 130 0.37 -0.76 6.28
C TYR A 130 1.21 0.36 5.66
N TYR A 131 0.87 1.62 5.93
CA TYR A 131 1.57 2.76 5.35
C TYR A 131 2.95 2.96 5.99
N PRO A 132 3.94 3.40 5.20
CA PRO A 132 5.30 3.61 5.70
C PRO A 132 5.36 4.77 6.71
N ALA A 133 6.39 4.78 7.54
CA ALA A 133 6.60 5.80 8.57
C ALA A 133 6.54 7.23 8.02
N ILE A 134 7.04 7.45 6.80
CA ILE A 134 7.01 8.78 6.16
C ILE A 134 5.59 9.30 5.94
N HIS A 135 4.62 8.43 5.62
CA HIS A 135 3.22 8.84 5.51
C HIS A 135 2.72 9.45 6.83
N TRP A 136 2.94 8.76 7.93
CA TRP A 136 2.54 9.22 9.26
C TRP A 136 3.28 10.46 9.71
N PHE A 137 4.57 10.57 9.38
CA PHE A 137 5.37 11.74 9.66
C PHE A 137 4.85 12.99 8.93
N THR A 138 4.41 12.86 7.68
CA THR A 138 3.81 13.98 6.92
C THR A 138 2.49 14.48 7.51
N MET A 139 1.81 13.67 8.32
CA MET A 139 0.58 14.05 9.02
C MET A 139 0.82 14.78 10.34
N LEU A 140 2.07 14.97 10.76
CA LEU A 140 2.41 15.68 11.98
C LEU A 140 1.89 17.12 11.93
N LYS A 141 1.07 17.50 12.91
CA LYS A 141 0.55 18.86 13.02
C LYS A 141 1.63 19.77 13.61
N ILE A 142 2.05 20.75 12.83
CA ILE A 142 2.98 21.78 13.28
C ILE A 142 2.16 22.84 14.04
N PRO A 143 2.51 23.16 15.32
CA PRO A 143 1.82 24.21 16.06
C PRO A 143 1.89 25.55 15.30
N PRO A 144 0.81 26.34 15.24
CA PRO A 144 0.83 27.65 14.61
C PRO A 144 1.76 28.61 15.36
N ALA A 145 2.28 29.63 14.69
CA ALA A 145 3.28 30.55 15.27
C ALA A 145 2.83 31.23 16.58
N LYS A 146 1.53 31.47 16.70
CA LYS A 146 0.94 32.08 17.93
C LYS A 146 1.04 31.20 19.17
N ASP A 147 1.24 29.90 19.04
CA ASP A 147 1.32 28.98 20.19
C ASP A 147 2.71 28.98 20.83
N PHE A 148 3.68 29.63 20.18
CA PHE A 148 5.04 29.79 20.71
C PHE A 148 5.17 31.10 21.55
N GLY A 149 6.25 31.21 22.31
CA GLY A 149 6.50 32.39 23.14
C GLY A 149 5.82 32.37 24.53
N GLY A 150 5.29 31.21 24.94
CA GLY A 150 4.70 30.97 26.25
C GLY A 150 3.22 31.35 26.36
N SER A 151 2.52 31.40 25.24
CA SER A 151 1.05 31.56 25.19
C SER A 151 0.29 30.24 25.35
N THR A 152 1.00 29.10 25.33
CA THR A 152 0.47 27.75 25.52
C THR A 152 1.40 26.96 26.43
N ASP A 153 1.23 25.65 26.52
CA ASP A 153 2.11 24.72 27.24
C ASP A 153 3.52 24.61 26.62
N ILE A 154 3.75 25.24 25.47
CA ILE A 154 5.09 25.26 24.83
C ILE A 154 5.96 26.25 25.63
N PRO A 155 7.10 25.78 26.20
CA PRO A 155 7.99 26.64 26.98
C PRO A 155 8.46 27.86 26.18
N LYS A 156 8.58 29.02 26.87
CA LYS A 156 8.97 30.31 26.23
C LYS A 156 10.29 30.28 25.47
N ASN A 157 11.22 29.43 25.89
CA ASN A 157 12.53 29.26 25.25
C ASN A 157 12.49 28.37 24.01
N ILE A 158 11.33 27.76 23.69
CA ILE A 158 11.13 26.98 22.48
C ILE A 158 10.50 27.89 21.43
N THR A 159 11.30 28.28 20.45
CA THR A 159 10.80 28.98 19.25
C THR A 159 10.25 27.97 18.26
N ARG A 160 9.39 28.41 17.33
CA ARG A 160 8.88 27.55 16.25
C ARG A 160 10.02 26.95 15.42
N GLU A 161 11.05 27.72 15.15
CA GLU A 161 12.23 27.29 14.41
C GLU A 161 12.99 26.18 15.15
N ARG A 162 13.23 26.38 16.45
CA ARG A 162 13.85 25.37 17.32
C ARG A 162 13.02 24.08 17.35
N TRP A 163 11.70 24.19 17.50
CA TRP A 163 10.79 23.05 17.48
C TRP A 163 10.90 22.25 16.17
N LEU A 164 10.84 22.95 15.02
CA LEU A 164 11.00 22.32 13.71
C LEU A 164 12.35 21.62 13.56
N LYS A 165 13.42 22.22 14.05
CA LYS A 165 14.76 21.64 14.02
C LYS A 165 14.82 20.37 14.87
N GLN A 166 14.24 20.38 16.06
CA GLN A 166 14.19 19.20 16.95
C GLN A 166 13.38 18.06 16.30
N MET A 167 12.24 18.37 15.71
CA MET A 167 11.40 17.36 15.04
C MET A 167 12.04 16.78 13.79
N ASN A 168 12.85 17.53 13.05
CA ASN A 168 13.36 17.11 11.73
C ASN A 168 14.80 16.59 11.75
N ASN A 169 15.64 16.98 12.69
CA ASN A 169 17.09 16.77 12.52
C ASN A 169 17.82 16.15 13.70
N VAL A 170 17.37 16.28 14.94
CA VAL A 170 18.26 16.01 16.09
C VAL A 170 17.65 15.07 17.12
N ASP A 171 16.62 15.48 17.83
CA ASP A 171 16.24 14.78 19.06
C ASP A 171 15.36 13.55 18.83
N CYS A 172 14.16 13.73 18.27
CA CYS A 172 13.22 12.62 18.14
C CYS A 172 13.62 11.64 17.05
N ILE A 173 14.03 12.13 15.86
CA ILE A 173 14.38 11.26 14.74
C ILE A 173 15.78 10.66 14.84
N GLY A 174 16.65 11.22 15.70
CA GLY A 174 17.97 10.63 15.95
C GLY A 174 17.92 9.25 16.60
N CYS A 175 16.88 8.99 17.41
CA CYS A 175 16.70 7.71 18.09
C CYS A 175 15.57 6.86 17.49
N HIS A 176 14.57 7.48 16.88
CA HIS A 176 13.40 6.80 16.35
C HIS A 176 13.01 7.37 14.98
N GLN A 177 12.68 6.47 14.05
CA GLN A 177 12.00 6.91 12.84
C GLN A 177 10.57 7.34 13.21
N ILE A 178 10.32 8.66 13.30
CA ILE A 178 8.99 9.20 13.61
C ILE A 178 7.99 8.73 12.55
N GLY A 179 6.82 8.26 13.00
CA GLY A 179 5.77 7.70 12.16
C GLY A 179 5.79 6.18 12.06
N GLN A 180 6.88 5.50 12.47
CA GLN A 180 6.85 4.06 12.63
C GLN A 180 5.87 3.65 13.74
N GLU A 181 5.40 2.41 13.73
CA GLU A 181 4.36 1.95 14.65
C GLU A 181 4.73 2.17 16.13
N ALA A 182 5.96 1.88 16.52
CA ALA A 182 6.43 2.10 17.89
C ALA A 182 6.38 3.56 18.35
N THR A 183 6.40 4.54 17.44
CA THR A 183 6.32 5.97 17.76
C THR A 183 4.91 6.54 17.63
N ARG A 184 3.91 5.76 17.26
CA ARG A 184 2.52 6.21 17.09
C ARG A 184 1.50 5.36 17.83
N THR A 185 1.95 4.35 18.57
CA THR A 185 1.09 3.47 19.37
C THR A 185 1.45 3.53 20.85
N ILE A 186 0.47 3.37 21.68
CA ILE A 186 0.64 3.22 23.14
C ILE A 186 0.58 1.73 23.46
N PRO A 187 1.65 1.14 24.03
CA PRO A 187 1.65 -0.27 24.41
C PRO A 187 0.52 -0.59 25.40
N ALA A 188 -0.20 -1.68 25.16
CA ALA A 188 -1.35 -2.10 25.97
C ALA A 188 -1.01 -2.29 27.46
N GLN A 189 0.23 -2.65 27.78
CA GLN A 189 0.70 -2.80 29.16
C GLN A 189 0.66 -1.50 29.98
N PHE A 190 0.52 -0.34 29.36
CA PHE A 190 0.38 0.93 30.09
C PHE A 190 -1.03 1.20 30.58
N GLY A 191 -1.98 0.36 30.21
CA GLY A 191 -3.37 0.47 30.62
C GLY A 191 -4.19 1.44 29.76
N HIS A 192 -5.30 1.89 30.33
CA HIS A 192 -6.20 2.85 29.71
C HIS A 192 -5.92 4.27 30.22
N PHE A 193 -6.15 5.26 29.36
CA PHE A 193 -5.97 6.67 29.66
C PHE A 193 -7.20 7.45 29.23
N ASP A 194 -7.56 8.48 29.99
CA ASP A 194 -8.72 9.33 29.69
C ASP A 194 -8.43 10.30 28.54
N SER A 195 -7.16 10.59 28.27
CA SER A 195 -6.74 11.43 27.15
C SER A 195 -5.53 10.87 26.41
N GLY A 196 -5.41 11.22 25.12
CA GLY A 196 -4.21 10.91 24.35
C GLY A 196 -2.96 11.62 24.89
N ALA A 197 -3.10 12.80 25.48
CA ALA A 197 -1.99 13.53 26.10
C ALA A 197 -1.40 12.75 27.29
N ASP A 198 -2.25 12.26 28.20
CA ASP A 198 -1.81 11.48 29.37
C ASP A 198 -1.13 10.18 28.94
N ALA A 199 -1.69 9.51 27.93
CA ALA A 199 -1.10 8.31 27.35
C ALA A 199 0.33 8.58 26.83
N TRP A 200 0.54 9.70 26.14
CA TRP A 200 1.86 10.06 25.60
C TRP A 200 2.82 10.54 26.70
N VAL A 201 2.37 11.29 27.70
CA VAL A 201 3.19 11.63 28.87
C VAL A 201 3.70 10.33 29.53
N ARG A 202 2.81 9.37 29.77
CA ARG A 202 3.20 8.08 30.35
C ARG A 202 4.15 7.31 29.45
N ARG A 203 3.94 7.35 28.12
CA ARG A 203 4.81 6.69 27.13
C ARG A 203 6.22 7.25 27.15
N LEU A 204 6.37 8.57 27.19
CA LEU A 204 7.67 9.25 27.27
C LEU A 204 8.43 8.90 28.56
N GLN A 205 7.73 8.81 29.69
CA GLN A 205 8.31 8.46 30.98
C GLN A 205 8.79 7.01 31.07
N SER A 206 8.40 6.13 30.16
CA SER A 206 8.71 4.70 30.20
C SER A 206 10.04 4.32 29.54
N GLY A 207 10.70 5.24 28.84
CA GLY A 207 11.96 5.00 28.15
C GLY A 207 13.19 5.38 29.01
N GLN A 208 14.36 4.89 28.63
CA GLN A 208 15.62 5.26 29.28
C GLN A 208 15.95 6.75 29.18
N SER A 209 15.43 7.42 28.15
CA SER A 209 15.61 8.84 27.91
C SER A 209 14.43 9.70 28.40
N GLY A 210 13.47 9.12 29.12
CA GLY A 210 12.26 9.81 29.56
C GLY A 210 12.53 11.02 30.43
N SER A 211 13.59 10.99 31.23
CA SER A 211 14.01 12.14 32.06
C SER A 211 14.76 13.22 31.27
N ALA A 212 15.20 12.94 30.04
CA ALA A 212 15.94 13.87 29.20
C ALA A 212 15.04 14.58 28.16
N MET A 213 13.80 14.13 28.00
CA MET A 213 12.77 14.73 27.16
C MET A 213 11.82 15.62 27.93
#